data_3110612c64b3262dc19594912a984241
#
_entry.id   3110612c64b3262dc19594912a984241
#
_cell.length_a   1.000
_cell.length_b   1.000
_cell.length_c   1.000
_cell.angle_alpha   90.00
_cell.angle_beta   90.00
_cell.angle_gamma   90.00
#
_symmetry.space_group_name_H-M   'P 1'
#
loop_
_entity.id
_entity.type
_entity.pdbx_description
1 polymer ?
#
loop_
_entity_poly.entity_id
_entity_poly.type
_entity_poly.pdbx_seq_one_letter_code
_entity_poly.pdbx_strand_id
1 'polypeptide(L)'
;IIEIGPGDGRLTEQVLNYEPKELKIIEIDPDLIPILRLKFSKNQNIKIINENILNYQLTEKIDLIISNLPYNISSQILVKICIMENLPTNLILMFQKEFAERLIDGKLNSLNSLVNCFFEIKNSFNVGRNCFRPIPKIDSTVLLFKRKKEILLEKNEVNKFIKFKRNLFSHKRKTLNKLL
;
A
#
# COMPACT_ATOMS: atom_id res chain seq x y z
N ILE A 1 -11.40 -1.90 -8.16
CA ILE A 1 -10.79 -1.69 -6.83
C ILE A 1 -10.06 -2.95 -6.42
N ILE A 2 -8.95 -2.78 -5.68
CA ILE A 2 -8.24 -3.89 -5.02
C ILE A 2 -8.16 -3.60 -3.52
N GLU A 3 -8.54 -4.58 -2.71
CA GLU A 3 -8.30 -4.59 -1.26
C GLU A 3 -7.21 -5.60 -0.93
N ILE A 4 -6.21 -5.17 -0.15
CA ILE A 4 -5.10 -6.02 0.29
C ILE A 4 -5.30 -6.36 1.77
N GLY A 5 -5.35 -7.66 2.10
CA GLY A 5 -5.53 -8.16 3.45
C GLY A 5 -6.89 -7.79 4.05
N PRO A 6 -8.00 -8.29 3.47
CA PRO A 6 -9.35 -7.99 3.95
C PRO A 6 -9.63 -8.49 5.38
N GLY A 7 -8.86 -9.48 5.85
CA GLY A 7 -9.11 -10.11 7.14
C GLY A 7 -10.50 -10.74 7.20
N ASP A 8 -11.31 -10.34 8.17
CA ASP A 8 -12.71 -10.79 8.32
C ASP A 8 -13.71 -10.06 7.39
N GLY A 9 -13.21 -9.18 6.51
CA GLY A 9 -14.00 -8.51 5.48
C GLY A 9 -14.81 -7.30 5.95
N ARG A 10 -14.47 -6.66 7.06
CA ARG A 10 -15.18 -5.46 7.55
C ARG A 10 -15.01 -4.27 6.63
N LEU A 11 -13.78 -4.03 6.15
CA LEU A 11 -13.53 -2.96 5.20
C LEU A 11 -14.15 -3.30 3.83
N THR A 12 -14.08 -4.57 3.42
CA THR A 12 -14.71 -5.07 2.20
C THR A 12 -16.21 -4.74 2.16
N GLU A 13 -16.95 -4.95 3.27
CA GLU A 13 -18.38 -4.62 3.37
C GLU A 13 -18.62 -3.14 3.10
N GLN A 14 -17.81 -2.26 3.67
CA GLN A 14 -17.96 -0.82 3.48
C GLN A 14 -17.64 -0.41 2.04
N VAL A 15 -16.64 -1.04 1.42
CA VAL A 15 -16.31 -0.78 0.00
C VAL A 15 -17.44 -1.23 -0.92
N LEU A 16 -18.07 -2.35 -0.64
CA LEU A 16 -19.21 -2.86 -1.43
C LEU A 16 -20.44 -1.95 -1.39
N ASN A 17 -20.66 -1.18 -0.31
CA ASN A 17 -21.75 -0.20 -0.22
C ASN A 17 -21.63 0.93 -1.26
N TYR A 18 -20.45 1.14 -1.86
CA TYR A 18 -20.23 2.10 -2.95
C TYR A 18 -20.37 1.48 -4.35
N GLU A 19 -20.87 0.24 -4.43
CA GLU A 19 -21.18 -0.48 -5.68
C GLU A 19 -20.04 -0.45 -6.71
N PRO A 20 -18.81 -0.87 -6.35
CA PRO A 20 -17.71 -0.88 -7.30
C PRO A 20 -18.03 -1.85 -8.46
N LYS A 21 -17.63 -1.50 -9.68
CA LYS A 21 -17.78 -2.39 -10.85
C LYS A 21 -17.12 -3.75 -10.63
N GLU A 22 -15.95 -3.75 -10.03
CA GLU A 22 -15.20 -4.95 -9.64
C GLU A 22 -14.39 -4.65 -8.38
N LEU A 23 -14.46 -5.56 -7.42
CA LEU A 23 -13.64 -5.57 -6.21
C LEU A 23 -12.85 -6.88 -6.14
N LYS A 24 -11.53 -6.78 -6.20
CA LYS A 24 -10.63 -7.92 -5.92
C LYS A 24 -10.14 -7.80 -4.49
N ILE A 25 -10.24 -8.87 -3.74
CA ILE A 25 -9.66 -8.96 -2.39
C ILE A 25 -8.58 -10.03 -2.41
N ILE A 26 -7.40 -9.69 -1.89
CA ILE A 26 -6.21 -10.55 -1.89
C ILE A 26 -5.86 -10.87 -0.45
N GLU A 27 -6.01 -12.12 -0.06
CA GLU A 27 -5.77 -12.61 1.30
C GLU A 27 -4.76 -13.76 1.28
N ILE A 28 -3.76 -13.67 2.18
CA ILE A 28 -2.72 -14.70 2.29
C ILE A 28 -3.17 -15.87 3.18
N ASP A 29 -4.03 -15.60 4.17
CA ASP A 29 -4.48 -16.60 5.13
C ASP A 29 -5.55 -17.51 4.50
N PRO A 30 -5.25 -18.80 4.26
CA PRO A 30 -6.20 -19.73 3.66
C PRO A 30 -7.42 -19.99 4.55
N ASP A 31 -7.32 -19.82 5.88
CA ASP A 31 -8.41 -20.07 6.82
C ASP A 31 -9.50 -18.99 6.71
N LEU A 32 -9.15 -17.79 6.27
CA LEU A 32 -10.10 -16.70 6.04
C LEU A 32 -10.86 -16.84 4.72
N ILE A 33 -10.35 -17.58 3.75
CA ILE A 33 -10.96 -17.68 2.41
C ILE A 33 -12.37 -18.27 2.43
N PRO A 34 -12.65 -19.38 3.14
CA PRO A 34 -14.01 -19.90 3.25
C PRO A 34 -14.98 -18.91 3.89
N ILE A 35 -14.52 -18.19 4.91
CA ILE A 35 -15.32 -17.17 5.63
C ILE A 35 -15.71 -16.05 4.67
N LEU A 36 -14.73 -15.51 3.93
CA LEU A 36 -14.95 -14.44 2.96
C LEU A 36 -15.88 -14.90 1.83
N ARG A 37 -15.70 -16.12 1.31
CA ARG A 37 -16.58 -16.69 0.27
C ARG A 37 -18.02 -16.82 0.74
N LEU A 38 -18.24 -17.30 1.97
CA LEU A 38 -19.58 -17.39 2.55
C LEU A 38 -20.19 -16.00 2.73
N LYS A 39 -19.42 -15.09 3.34
CA LYS A 39 -19.86 -13.72 3.65
C LYS A 39 -20.30 -12.95 2.41
N PHE A 40 -19.54 -13.07 1.32
CA PHE A 40 -19.77 -12.33 0.09
C PHE A 40 -20.38 -13.17 -1.05
N SER A 41 -20.98 -14.31 -0.72
CA SER A 41 -21.55 -15.26 -1.70
C SER A 41 -22.59 -14.66 -2.64
N LYS A 42 -23.26 -13.58 -2.23
CA LYS A 42 -24.29 -12.88 -3.03
C LYS A 42 -23.73 -11.76 -3.90
N ASN A 43 -22.46 -11.40 -3.74
CA ASN A 43 -21.83 -10.29 -4.46
C ASN A 43 -21.12 -10.79 -5.71
N GLN A 44 -21.72 -10.59 -6.87
CA GLN A 44 -21.17 -11.07 -8.16
C GLN A 44 -19.95 -10.27 -8.63
N ASN A 45 -19.77 -9.06 -8.13
CA ASN A 45 -18.70 -8.15 -8.49
C ASN A 45 -17.44 -8.29 -7.65
N ILE A 46 -17.38 -9.29 -6.73
CA ILE A 46 -16.20 -9.54 -5.90
C ILE A 46 -15.42 -10.76 -6.41
N LYS A 47 -14.09 -10.64 -6.41
CA LYS A 47 -13.15 -11.74 -6.67
C LYS A 47 -12.25 -11.94 -5.46
N ILE A 48 -12.28 -13.15 -4.90
CA ILE A 48 -11.49 -13.53 -3.72
C ILE A 48 -10.30 -14.35 -4.18
N ILE A 49 -9.10 -13.86 -3.88
CA ILE A 49 -7.82 -14.42 -4.31
C ILE A 49 -7.03 -14.82 -3.07
N ASN A 50 -6.69 -16.12 -2.95
CA ASN A 50 -5.81 -16.59 -1.90
C ASN A 50 -4.37 -16.57 -2.39
N GLU A 51 -3.66 -15.50 -2.12
CA GLU A 51 -2.26 -15.35 -2.52
C GLU A 51 -1.55 -14.30 -1.66
N ASN A 52 -0.22 -14.41 -1.61
CA ASN A 52 0.61 -13.36 -1.04
C ASN A 52 0.66 -12.17 -1.99
N ILE A 53 0.21 -11.00 -1.53
CA ILE A 53 0.26 -9.77 -2.35
C ILE A 53 1.65 -9.48 -2.91
N LEU A 54 2.73 -9.85 -2.23
CA LEU A 54 4.08 -9.62 -2.71
C LEU A 54 4.42 -10.45 -3.96
N ASN A 55 3.75 -11.60 -4.16
CA ASN A 55 3.93 -12.48 -5.32
C ASN A 55 2.89 -12.22 -6.41
N TYR A 56 1.67 -11.79 -6.02
CA TYR A 56 0.56 -11.59 -6.93
C TYR A 56 0.89 -10.53 -8.01
N GLN A 57 0.67 -10.86 -9.27
CA GLN A 57 0.94 -9.94 -10.37
C GLN A 57 -0.27 -9.05 -10.65
N LEU A 58 -0.09 -7.76 -10.43
CA LEU A 58 -1.08 -6.71 -10.67
C LEU A 58 -0.84 -6.13 -12.08
N THR A 59 -1.42 -6.75 -13.10
CA THR A 59 -1.21 -6.37 -14.51
C THR A 59 -2.33 -5.50 -15.07
N GLU A 60 -3.50 -5.54 -14.45
CA GLU A 60 -4.66 -4.75 -14.89
C GLU A 60 -4.56 -3.28 -14.50
N LYS A 61 -5.40 -2.45 -15.14
CA LYS A 61 -5.61 -1.06 -14.74
C LYS A 61 -6.40 -1.02 -13.43
N ILE A 62 -5.85 -0.34 -12.44
CA ILE A 62 -6.40 -0.24 -11.09
C ILE A 62 -6.72 1.23 -10.80
N ASP A 63 -7.97 1.52 -10.45
CA ASP A 63 -8.36 2.89 -10.07
C ASP A 63 -8.04 3.17 -8.61
N LEU A 64 -8.23 2.18 -7.73
CA LEU A 64 -8.02 2.32 -6.29
C LEU A 64 -7.45 1.03 -5.69
N ILE A 65 -6.41 1.19 -4.87
CA ILE A 65 -6.00 0.18 -3.88
C ILE A 65 -6.36 0.70 -2.49
N ILE A 66 -7.08 -0.12 -1.73
CA ILE A 66 -7.44 0.18 -0.34
C ILE A 66 -6.92 -0.92 0.59
N SER A 67 -6.43 -0.56 1.76
CA SER A 67 -5.97 -1.56 2.73
C SER A 67 -5.76 -1.02 4.13
N ASN A 68 -6.13 -1.83 5.10
CA ASN A 68 -5.53 -1.82 6.43
C ASN A 68 -4.28 -2.71 6.37
N LEU A 69 -3.13 -2.13 5.99
CA LEU A 69 -1.93 -2.90 5.67
C LEU A 69 -1.36 -3.67 6.88
N PRO A 70 -0.92 -4.92 6.68
CA PRO A 70 -0.11 -5.60 7.68
C PRO A 70 1.20 -4.83 7.87
N TYR A 71 1.46 -4.38 9.11
CA TYR A 71 2.51 -3.41 9.42
C TYR A 71 3.93 -3.90 9.10
N ASN A 72 4.17 -5.20 9.23
CA ASN A 72 5.47 -5.81 9.00
C ASN A 72 5.92 -5.81 7.53
N ILE A 73 5.00 -5.68 6.56
CA ILE A 73 5.28 -5.69 5.12
C ILE A 73 4.82 -4.41 4.40
N SER A 74 4.36 -3.39 5.11
CA SER A 74 3.84 -2.14 4.52
C SER A 74 4.82 -1.47 3.56
N SER A 75 6.12 -1.43 3.92
CA SER A 75 7.15 -0.87 3.04
C SER A 75 7.37 -1.68 1.77
N GLN A 76 7.29 -3.01 1.86
CA GLN A 76 7.44 -3.91 0.72
C GLN A 76 6.25 -3.77 -0.24
N ILE A 77 5.04 -3.65 0.29
CA ILE A 77 3.83 -3.41 -0.50
C ILE A 77 3.93 -2.06 -1.23
N LEU A 78 4.34 -0.98 -0.56
CA LEU A 78 4.54 0.32 -1.21
C LEU A 78 5.58 0.26 -2.34
N VAL A 79 6.71 -0.41 -2.11
CA VAL A 79 7.72 -0.61 -3.16
C VAL A 79 7.12 -1.39 -4.32
N LYS A 80 6.41 -2.49 -4.04
CA LYS A 80 5.74 -3.29 -5.07
C LYS A 80 4.79 -2.45 -5.92
N ILE A 81 3.96 -1.61 -5.28
CA ILE A 81 3.04 -0.72 -6.00
C ILE A 81 3.82 0.25 -6.90
N CYS A 82 4.91 0.85 -6.42
CA CYS A 82 5.72 1.78 -7.20
C CYS A 82 6.39 1.15 -8.44
N ILE A 83 6.65 -0.17 -8.41
CA ILE A 83 7.26 -0.89 -9.54
C ILE A 83 6.26 -1.55 -10.49
N MET A 84 4.94 -1.46 -10.19
CA MET A 84 3.90 -2.01 -11.07
C MET A 84 3.95 -1.41 -12.47
N GLU A 85 3.61 -2.22 -13.46
CA GLU A 85 3.50 -1.76 -14.84
C GLU A 85 2.41 -0.71 -14.99
N ASN A 86 1.24 -0.97 -14.45
CA ASN A 86 0.10 -0.07 -14.43
C ASN A 86 -0.08 0.49 -13.01
N LEU A 87 0.45 1.70 -12.78
CA LEU A 87 0.29 2.36 -11.49
C LEU A 87 -1.17 2.67 -11.20
N PRO A 88 -1.68 2.36 -10.00
CA PRO A 88 -3.02 2.72 -9.60
C PRO A 88 -3.22 4.24 -9.58
N THR A 89 -4.46 4.68 -9.79
CA THR A 89 -4.77 6.11 -9.77
C THR A 89 -4.73 6.68 -8.36
N ASN A 90 -5.27 5.93 -7.40
CA ASN A 90 -5.33 6.32 -6.00
C ASN A 90 -4.99 5.15 -5.08
N LEU A 91 -4.45 5.49 -3.88
CA LEU A 91 -4.31 4.54 -2.78
C LEU A 91 -4.93 5.13 -1.52
N ILE A 92 -5.60 4.30 -0.74
CA ILE A 92 -6.07 4.62 0.62
C ILE A 92 -5.48 3.56 1.53
N LEU A 93 -4.42 3.91 2.24
CA LEU A 93 -3.64 2.92 2.99
C LEU A 93 -3.48 3.35 4.44
N MET A 94 -3.70 2.42 5.35
CA MET A 94 -3.48 2.62 6.77
C MET A 94 -2.13 2.05 7.19
N PHE A 95 -1.41 2.83 7.99
CA PHE A 95 -0.09 2.52 8.51
C PHE A 95 -0.02 2.77 10.02
N GLN A 96 0.99 2.23 10.68
CA GLN A 96 1.40 2.71 11.99
C GLN A 96 1.72 4.20 11.93
N LYS A 97 1.33 4.97 12.95
CA LYS A 97 1.47 6.43 12.97
C LYS A 97 2.88 6.91 12.65
N GLU A 98 3.90 6.36 13.33
CA GLU A 98 5.30 6.75 13.08
C GLU A 98 5.78 6.42 11.66
N PHE A 99 5.26 5.34 11.05
CA PHE A 99 5.59 5.00 9.67
C PHE A 99 4.95 6.01 8.70
N ALA A 100 3.69 6.37 8.93
CA ALA A 100 2.99 7.38 8.15
C ALA A 100 3.67 8.75 8.24
N GLU A 101 4.04 9.18 9.45
CA GLU A 101 4.77 10.43 9.67
C GLU A 101 6.07 10.47 8.86
N ARG A 102 6.86 9.38 8.86
CA ARG A 102 8.10 9.30 8.04
C ARG A 102 7.88 9.37 6.54
N LEU A 103 6.67 9.10 6.05
CA LEU A 103 6.34 9.26 4.64
C LEU A 103 6.03 10.72 4.26
N ILE A 104 5.53 11.52 5.22
CA ILE A 104 5.00 12.87 4.97
C ILE A 104 5.77 14.00 5.67
N ASP A 105 6.72 13.72 6.55
CA ASP A 105 7.44 14.72 7.38
C ASP A 105 8.41 15.63 6.60
N GLY A 106 8.49 15.47 5.30
CA GLY A 106 9.39 16.26 4.42
C GLY A 106 10.85 15.83 4.47
N LYS A 107 11.27 14.97 5.41
CA LYS A 107 12.64 14.44 5.48
C LYS A 107 12.81 13.29 4.52
N LEU A 108 13.68 13.45 3.53
CA LEU A 108 13.95 12.40 2.56
C LEU A 108 14.53 11.14 3.21
N ASN A 109 13.94 10.02 2.91
CA ASN A 109 14.42 8.70 3.24
C ASN A 109 14.29 7.75 2.04
N SER A 110 14.86 6.57 2.15
CA SER A 110 14.89 5.62 1.03
C SER A 110 13.49 5.23 0.51
N LEU A 111 12.45 5.22 1.32
CA LEU A 111 11.10 4.84 0.89
C LEU A 111 10.32 6.04 0.35
N ASN A 112 10.25 7.15 1.11
CA ASN A 112 9.48 8.30 0.66
C ASN A 112 10.02 8.93 -0.62
N SER A 113 11.35 8.90 -0.83
CA SER A 113 11.95 9.35 -2.09
C SER A 113 11.47 8.56 -3.30
N LEU A 114 11.25 7.24 -3.16
CA LEU A 114 10.66 6.42 -4.23
C LEU A 114 9.18 6.73 -4.43
N VAL A 115 8.41 6.73 -3.35
CA VAL A 115 6.95 6.95 -3.41
C VAL A 115 6.62 8.31 -3.99
N ASN A 116 7.38 9.35 -3.61
CA ASN A 116 7.20 10.71 -4.09
C ASN A 116 7.54 10.89 -5.59
N CYS A 117 8.24 9.93 -6.22
CA CYS A 117 8.40 9.94 -7.68
C CYS A 117 7.08 9.69 -8.41
N PHE A 118 6.15 8.95 -7.79
CA PHE A 118 4.94 8.46 -8.43
C PHE A 118 3.65 9.06 -7.87
N PHE A 119 3.64 9.39 -6.57
CA PHE A 119 2.43 9.79 -5.85
C PHE A 119 2.60 11.09 -5.07
N GLU A 120 1.54 11.87 -5.02
CA GLU A 120 1.32 12.89 -4.00
C GLU A 120 0.70 12.22 -2.78
N ILE A 121 1.22 12.53 -1.59
CA ILE A 121 0.76 11.92 -0.33
C ILE A 121 0.08 12.99 0.51
N LYS A 122 -1.11 12.68 1.02
CA LYS A 122 -1.83 13.52 1.96
C LYS A 122 -2.23 12.73 3.20
N ASN A 123 -2.08 13.34 4.38
CA ASN A 123 -2.66 12.80 5.59
C ASN A 123 -4.18 12.92 5.50
N SER A 124 -4.90 11.87 5.86
CA SER A 124 -6.36 11.87 5.90
C SER A 124 -6.87 12.02 7.34
N PHE A 125 -6.60 11.01 8.17
CA PHE A 125 -6.99 11.03 9.57
C PHE A 125 -6.19 10.00 10.39
N ASN A 126 -6.18 10.21 11.70
CA ASN A 126 -5.61 9.27 12.65
C ASN A 126 -6.68 8.31 13.18
N VAL A 127 -6.27 7.06 13.44
CA VAL A 127 -7.11 6.01 14.01
C VAL A 127 -6.49 5.56 15.33
N GLY A 128 -7.21 5.79 16.41
CA GLY A 128 -6.77 5.38 17.74
C GLY A 128 -6.69 3.85 17.87
N ARG A 129 -5.69 3.35 18.56
CA ARG A 129 -5.46 1.91 18.77
C ARG A 129 -6.67 1.17 19.36
N ASN A 130 -7.54 1.89 20.10
CA ASN A 130 -8.74 1.29 20.72
C ASN A 130 -9.82 0.90 19.68
N CYS A 131 -9.68 1.32 18.43
CA CYS A 131 -10.57 0.94 17.32
C CYS A 131 -10.29 -0.48 16.79
N PHE A 132 -9.24 -1.15 17.27
CA PHE A 132 -8.80 -2.45 16.77
C PHE A 132 -9.05 -3.57 17.79
N ARG A 133 -9.20 -4.80 17.27
CA ARG A 133 -9.25 -6.04 18.04
C ARG A 133 -8.39 -7.11 17.33
N PRO A 134 -7.32 -7.61 17.96
CA PRO A 134 -6.74 -7.17 19.25
C PRO A 134 -6.18 -5.75 19.19
N ILE A 135 -6.06 -5.08 20.36
CA ILE A 135 -5.58 -3.69 20.44
C ILE A 135 -4.07 -3.68 20.14
N PRO A 136 -3.63 -2.92 19.12
CA PRO A 136 -2.19 -2.79 18.81
C PRO A 136 -1.50 -1.88 19.85
N LYS A 137 -0.16 -1.88 19.82
CA LYS A 137 0.64 -1.07 20.75
C LYS A 137 0.60 0.43 20.45
N ILE A 138 0.35 0.81 19.19
CA ILE A 138 0.44 2.18 18.68
C ILE A 138 -0.77 2.53 17.83
N ASP A 139 -1.03 3.82 17.71
CA ASP A 139 -2.06 4.36 16.85
C ASP A 139 -1.69 4.19 15.38
N SER A 140 -2.67 4.37 14.51
CA SER A 140 -2.54 4.27 13.08
C SER A 140 -2.92 5.59 12.40
N THR A 141 -2.49 5.74 11.15
CA THR A 141 -2.83 6.90 10.31
C THR A 141 -3.18 6.40 8.92
N VAL A 142 -4.29 6.91 8.39
CA VAL A 142 -4.68 6.69 7.00
C VAL A 142 -4.07 7.77 6.13
N LEU A 143 -3.37 7.35 5.08
CA LEU A 143 -2.80 8.22 4.06
C LEU A 143 -3.52 8.02 2.72
N LEU A 144 -3.74 9.12 2.02
CA LEU A 144 -4.23 9.15 0.66
C LEU A 144 -3.06 9.38 -0.29
N PHE A 145 -2.96 8.55 -1.32
CA PHE A 145 -1.97 8.69 -2.38
C PHE A 145 -2.70 8.94 -3.68
N LYS A 146 -2.29 9.96 -4.39
CA LYS A 146 -2.80 10.28 -5.72
C LYS A 146 -1.66 10.18 -6.73
N ARG A 147 -1.82 9.39 -7.78
CA ARG A 147 -0.83 9.29 -8.84
C ARG A 147 -0.57 10.68 -9.44
N LYS A 148 0.70 11.05 -9.55
CA LYS A 148 1.11 12.27 -10.20
C LYS A 148 0.78 12.26 -11.69
N LYS A 149 0.46 13.42 -12.26
CA LYS A 149 0.29 13.57 -13.71
C LYS A 149 1.64 13.41 -14.41
N GLU A 150 2.68 14.02 -13.85
CA GLU A 150 4.06 13.93 -14.30
C GLU A 150 4.83 13.03 -13.34
N ILE A 151 5.23 11.87 -13.82
CA ILE A 151 6.02 10.89 -13.07
C ILE A 151 7.48 11.27 -13.20
N LEU A 152 8.18 11.38 -12.06
CA LEU A 152 9.57 11.85 -11.99
C LEU A 152 10.60 10.76 -12.34
N LEU A 153 10.19 9.52 -12.48
CA LEU A 153 11.08 8.38 -12.69
C LEU A 153 10.50 7.41 -13.70
N GLU A 154 11.21 7.18 -14.80
CA GLU A 154 10.81 6.18 -15.78
C GLU A 154 10.95 4.77 -15.25
N LYS A 155 10.12 3.84 -15.73
CA LYS A 155 10.05 2.46 -15.21
C LYS A 155 11.36 1.68 -15.38
N ASN A 156 12.04 1.86 -16.50
CA ASN A 156 13.34 1.25 -16.77
C ASN A 156 14.44 1.71 -15.80
N GLU A 157 14.25 2.88 -15.15
CA GLU A 157 15.19 3.47 -14.21
C GLU A 157 14.89 3.09 -12.75
N VAL A 158 13.69 2.59 -12.44
CA VAL A 158 13.24 2.33 -11.06
C VAL A 158 14.22 1.42 -10.32
N ASN A 159 14.68 0.34 -10.95
CA ASN A 159 15.61 -0.59 -10.32
C ASN A 159 16.98 0.05 -10.06
N LYS A 160 17.47 0.90 -10.96
CA LYS A 160 18.71 1.66 -10.78
C LYS A 160 18.54 2.65 -9.63
N PHE A 161 17.42 3.36 -9.58
CA PHE A 161 17.09 4.30 -8.51
C PHE A 161 16.97 3.60 -7.15
N ILE A 162 16.37 2.43 -7.08
CA ILE A 162 16.29 1.64 -5.83
C ILE A 162 17.68 1.26 -5.33
N LYS A 163 18.59 0.83 -6.21
CA LYS A 163 19.98 0.52 -5.85
C LYS A 163 20.72 1.77 -5.39
N PHE A 164 20.62 2.86 -6.15
CA PHE A 164 21.25 4.14 -5.82
C PHE A 164 20.81 4.66 -4.44
N LYS A 165 19.49 4.75 -4.19
CA LYS A 165 18.99 5.25 -2.90
C LYS A 165 19.36 4.35 -1.72
N ARG A 166 19.42 3.02 -1.90
CA ARG A 166 19.89 2.11 -0.85
C ARG A 166 21.32 2.45 -0.46
N ASN A 167 22.22 2.64 -1.41
CA ASN A 167 23.61 3.06 -1.14
C ASN A 167 23.64 4.43 -0.46
N LEU A 168 22.90 5.40 -0.96
CA LEU A 168 22.86 6.76 -0.41
C LEU A 168 22.40 6.78 1.05
N PHE A 169 21.30 6.10 1.38
CA PHE A 169 20.71 6.13 2.71
C PHE A 169 21.30 5.12 3.70
N SER A 170 22.09 4.13 3.22
CA SER A 170 22.81 3.21 4.11
C SER A 170 24.02 3.85 4.81
N HIS A 171 24.55 4.94 4.25
CA HIS A 171 25.77 5.58 4.73
C HIS A 171 25.54 7.03 5.17
N LYS A 172 24.66 7.25 6.12
CA LYS A 172 24.23 8.58 6.61
C LYS A 172 25.35 9.55 7.02
N ARG A 173 26.56 9.05 7.25
CA ARG A 173 27.74 9.87 7.67
C ARG A 173 28.75 10.12 6.55
N LYS A 174 28.56 9.55 5.38
CA LYS A 174 29.49 9.76 4.25
C LYS A 174 29.02 10.91 3.38
N THR A 175 29.98 11.69 2.85
CA THR A 175 29.68 12.70 1.84
C THR A 175 29.31 12.05 0.52
N LEU A 176 28.53 12.75 -0.29
CA LEU A 176 28.06 12.23 -1.59
C LEU A 176 29.24 11.79 -2.48
N ASN A 177 30.33 12.56 -2.51
CA ASN A 177 31.54 12.25 -3.28
C ASN A 177 32.24 10.94 -2.89
N LYS A 178 31.92 10.37 -1.72
CA LYS A 178 32.47 9.06 -1.28
C LYS A 178 31.48 7.90 -1.56
N LEU A 179 30.29 8.19 -2.09
CA LEU A 179 29.24 7.22 -2.35
C LEU A 179 28.95 7.04 -3.83
N LEU A 180 29.37 8.01 -4.67
CA LEU A 180 29.37 7.98 -6.12
C LEU A 180 30.72 7.48 -6.65
#